data_0e2a1a69a7fb36153c7f6f066cbb881d
#
_entry.id   0e2a1a69a7fb36153c7f6f066cbb881d
#
_cell.length_a   1.000
_cell.length_b   1.000
_cell.length_c   1.000
_cell.angle_alpha   90.00
_cell.angle_beta   90.00
_cell.angle_gamma   90.00
#
_symmetry.space_group_name_H-M   'P 1'
#
loop_
_entity.id
_entity.type
_entity.pdbx_description
1 polymer ?
#
loop_
_entity_poly.entity_id
_entity_poly.type
_entity_poly.pdbx_seq_one_letter_code
_entity_poly.pdbx_strand_id
1 'polypeptide(L)'
;VLGLILSKYFPKKTSNISLFTPGLAVVLIALIVASIIGQGKEIILSSGFKLLLCLLILHLLGFVIGYFASYYLFKNKLVSRTISIEVGMQNSGLGVVLAQQNFTNPMTAIPAAISSLIHSIYGSVYAYIINRK
;
A
#
# COMPACT_ATOMS: atom_id res chain seq x y z
N VAL A 1 -9.97 14.87 8.03
CA VAL A 1 -10.75 15.98 8.64
C VAL A 1 -11.62 16.67 7.60
N LEU A 2 -11.05 17.22 6.49
CA LEU A 2 -11.81 17.93 5.46
C LEU A 2 -12.95 17.09 4.86
N GLY A 3 -12.69 15.82 4.54
CA GLY A 3 -13.70 14.89 4.01
C GLY A 3 -14.87 14.65 4.97
N LEU A 4 -14.61 14.58 6.27
CA LEU A 4 -15.67 14.45 7.29
C LEU A 4 -16.54 15.69 7.37
N ILE A 5 -15.93 16.89 7.29
CA ILE A 5 -16.65 18.16 7.28
C ILE A 5 -17.54 18.25 6.04
N LEU A 6 -16.99 17.97 4.86
CA LEU A 6 -17.74 17.96 3.60
C LEU A 6 -18.88 16.94 3.61
N SER A 7 -18.65 15.75 4.13
CA SER A 7 -19.68 14.72 4.25
C SER A 7 -20.83 15.13 5.17
N LYS A 8 -20.52 15.87 6.24
CA LYS A 8 -21.54 16.37 7.17
C LYS A 8 -22.41 17.46 6.55
N TYR A 9 -21.81 18.42 5.84
CA TYR A 9 -22.53 19.57 5.29
C TYR A 9 -23.09 19.37 3.88
N PHE A 10 -22.50 18.48 3.08
CA PHE A 10 -22.89 18.21 1.69
C PHE A 10 -22.98 16.71 1.39
N PRO A 11 -23.85 15.95 2.08
CA PRO A 11 -23.84 14.48 2.00
C PRO A 11 -24.10 13.93 0.58
N LYS A 12 -25.03 14.51 -0.18
CA LYS A 12 -25.32 14.07 -1.56
C LYS A 12 -24.18 14.31 -2.53
N LYS A 13 -23.50 15.46 -2.45
CA LYS A 13 -22.34 15.75 -3.32
C LYS A 13 -21.14 14.87 -2.95
N THR A 14 -20.91 14.67 -1.67
CA THR A 14 -19.80 13.83 -1.18
C THR A 14 -20.00 12.38 -1.55
N SER A 15 -21.23 11.86 -1.50
CA SER A 15 -21.53 10.48 -1.93
C SER A 15 -21.17 10.25 -3.41
N ASN A 16 -21.50 11.17 -4.29
CA ASN A 16 -21.17 11.06 -5.71
C ASN A 16 -19.66 11.15 -5.96
N ILE A 17 -18.98 12.05 -5.27
CA ILE A 17 -17.51 12.20 -5.37
C ILE A 17 -16.80 10.96 -4.84
N SER A 18 -17.28 10.37 -3.74
CA SER A 18 -16.66 9.20 -3.12
C SER A 18 -16.66 7.96 -4.00
N LEU A 19 -17.53 7.86 -5.01
CA LEU A 19 -17.52 6.79 -6.00
C LEU A 19 -16.32 6.87 -6.95
N PHE A 20 -15.89 8.07 -7.31
CA PHE A 20 -14.79 8.29 -8.25
C PHE A 20 -13.42 8.43 -7.56
N THR A 21 -13.40 8.89 -6.31
CA THR A 21 -12.17 9.17 -5.56
C THR A 21 -11.23 7.96 -5.45
N PRO A 22 -11.69 6.72 -5.14
CA PRO A 22 -10.81 5.56 -5.07
C PRO A 22 -10.14 5.24 -6.42
N GLY A 23 -10.90 5.30 -7.51
CA GLY A 23 -10.37 5.06 -8.85
C GLY A 23 -9.33 6.10 -9.25
N LEU A 24 -9.60 7.38 -8.99
CA LEU A 24 -8.65 8.46 -9.24
C LEU A 24 -7.37 8.29 -8.41
N ALA A 25 -7.49 7.95 -7.12
CA ALA A 25 -6.34 7.69 -6.26
C ALA A 25 -5.47 6.54 -6.80
N VAL A 26 -6.07 5.44 -7.24
CA VAL A 26 -5.34 4.30 -7.84
C VAL A 26 -4.58 4.75 -9.09
N VAL A 27 -5.19 5.51 -9.99
CA VAL A 27 -4.54 6.02 -11.21
C VAL A 27 -3.36 6.93 -10.86
N LEU A 28 -3.54 7.87 -9.92
CA LEU A 28 -2.47 8.78 -9.51
C LEU A 28 -1.30 8.03 -8.86
N ILE A 29 -1.57 7.07 -7.98
CA ILE A 29 -0.53 6.24 -7.37
C ILE A 29 0.19 5.42 -8.44
N ALA A 30 -0.53 4.82 -9.38
CA ALA A 30 0.08 4.05 -10.46
C ALA A 30 1.01 4.90 -11.34
N LEU A 31 0.64 6.14 -11.66
CA LEU A 31 1.48 7.07 -12.40
C LEU A 31 2.75 7.45 -11.64
N ILE A 32 2.65 7.73 -10.35
CA ILE A 32 3.81 8.03 -9.50
C ILE A 32 4.76 6.82 -9.46
N VAL A 33 4.23 5.64 -9.21
CA VAL A 33 5.02 4.39 -9.16
C VAL A 33 5.69 4.11 -10.51
N ALA A 34 4.96 4.23 -11.62
CA ALA A 34 5.50 4.03 -12.96
C ALA A 34 6.63 5.01 -13.28
N SER A 35 6.49 6.29 -12.90
CA SER A 35 7.54 7.30 -13.08
C SER A 35 8.82 6.95 -12.33
N ILE A 36 8.71 6.49 -11.08
CA ILE A 36 9.87 6.14 -10.25
C ILE A 36 10.55 4.86 -10.75
N ILE A 37 9.77 3.85 -11.14
CA ILE A 37 10.30 2.61 -11.71
C ILE A 37 11.01 2.90 -13.04
N GLY A 38 10.45 3.77 -13.87
CA GLY A 38 11.06 4.19 -15.13
C GLY A 38 12.43 4.84 -14.94
N GLN A 39 12.55 5.72 -13.95
CA GLN A 39 13.83 6.38 -13.60
C GLN A 39 14.86 5.42 -12.99
N GLY A 40 14.41 4.40 -12.25
CA GLY A 40 15.26 3.42 -11.58
C GLY A 40 15.57 2.14 -12.35
N LYS A 41 15.24 2.08 -13.64
CA LYS A 41 15.34 0.85 -14.47
C LYS A 41 16.69 0.13 -14.35
N GLU A 42 17.81 0.85 -14.45
CA GLU A 42 19.13 0.24 -14.38
C GLU A 42 19.44 -0.39 -13.02
N ILE A 43 19.04 0.26 -11.94
CA ILE A 43 19.23 -0.27 -10.59
C ILE A 43 18.34 -1.46 -10.32
N ILE A 44 17.10 -1.42 -10.81
CA ILE A 44 16.16 -2.53 -10.71
C ILE A 44 16.72 -3.75 -11.46
N LEU A 45 17.32 -3.56 -12.62
CA LEU A 45 17.93 -4.64 -13.39
C LEU A 45 19.21 -5.20 -12.75
N SER A 46 20.03 -4.37 -12.13
CA SER A 46 21.31 -4.79 -11.52
C SER A 46 21.15 -5.41 -10.12
N SER A 47 20.25 -4.87 -9.30
CA SER A 47 20.04 -5.31 -7.91
C SER A 47 18.65 -5.89 -7.66
N GLY A 48 17.81 -5.96 -8.69
CA GLY A 48 16.37 -6.13 -8.60
C GLY A 48 15.90 -7.41 -7.93
N PHE A 49 16.60 -8.53 -8.16
CA PHE A 49 16.16 -9.81 -7.59
C PHE A 49 16.24 -9.81 -6.05
N LYS A 50 17.36 -9.33 -5.49
CA LYS A 50 17.52 -9.26 -4.03
C LYS A 50 16.52 -8.30 -3.40
N LEU A 51 16.36 -7.12 -4.00
CA LEU A 51 15.40 -6.11 -3.55
C LEU A 51 13.96 -6.65 -3.62
N LEU A 52 13.59 -7.26 -4.73
CA LEU A 52 12.28 -7.86 -4.92
C LEU A 52 12.00 -8.94 -3.86
N LEU A 53 12.96 -9.84 -3.63
CA LEU A 53 12.82 -10.89 -2.63
C LEU A 53 12.66 -10.33 -1.22
N CYS A 54 13.46 -9.32 -0.84
CA CYS A 54 13.33 -8.66 0.46
C CYS A 54 11.93 -8.03 0.64
N LEU A 55 11.42 -7.35 -0.38
CA LEU A 55 10.11 -6.71 -0.31
C LEU A 55 8.97 -7.74 -0.29
N LEU A 56 9.07 -8.83 -1.05
CA LEU A 56 8.12 -9.94 -0.99
C LEU A 56 8.05 -10.53 0.42
N ILE A 57 9.21 -10.82 1.02
CA ILE A 57 9.28 -11.35 2.39
C ILE A 57 8.74 -10.34 3.40
N LEU A 58 9.12 -9.07 3.29
CA LEU A 58 8.67 -8.00 4.19
C LEU A 58 7.13 -7.93 4.24
N HIS A 59 6.49 -7.86 3.08
CA HIS A 59 5.03 -7.76 3.03
C HIS A 59 4.34 -9.05 3.46
N LEU A 60 4.84 -10.21 3.03
CA LEU A 60 4.30 -11.50 3.49
C LEU A 60 4.34 -11.60 5.02
N LEU A 61 5.48 -11.29 5.61
CA LEU A 61 5.63 -11.29 7.08
C LEU A 61 4.69 -10.26 7.73
N GLY A 62 4.53 -9.08 7.15
CA GLY A 62 3.59 -8.07 7.62
C GLY A 62 2.16 -8.60 7.70
N PHE A 63 1.65 -9.23 6.65
CA PHE A 63 0.32 -9.85 6.63
C PHE A 63 0.20 -10.99 7.64
N VAL A 64 1.18 -11.88 7.69
CA VAL A 64 1.18 -13.07 8.57
C VAL A 64 1.28 -12.66 10.04
N ILE A 65 2.28 -11.86 10.39
CA ILE A 65 2.50 -11.43 11.78
C ILE A 65 1.32 -10.56 12.25
N GLY A 66 0.84 -9.63 11.40
CA GLY A 66 -0.32 -8.80 11.71
C GLY A 66 -1.56 -9.64 12.04
N TYR A 67 -1.80 -10.71 11.27
CA TYR A 67 -2.92 -11.61 11.53
C TYR A 67 -2.75 -12.38 12.85
N PHE A 68 -1.63 -13.06 13.03
CA PHE A 68 -1.45 -13.92 14.20
C PHE A 68 -1.30 -13.13 15.51
N ALA A 69 -0.58 -12.02 15.50
CA ALA A 69 -0.44 -11.16 16.66
C ALA A 69 -1.81 -10.60 17.11
N SER A 70 -2.58 -10.07 16.16
CA SER A 70 -3.92 -9.55 16.49
C SER A 70 -4.91 -10.65 16.88
N TYR A 71 -4.84 -11.83 16.26
CA TYR A 71 -5.68 -12.96 16.66
C TYR A 71 -5.35 -13.46 18.08
N TYR A 72 -4.08 -13.48 18.45
CA TYR A 72 -3.67 -13.82 19.80
C TYR A 72 -4.26 -12.86 20.84
N LEU A 73 -4.24 -11.56 20.53
CA LEU A 73 -4.71 -10.51 21.44
C LEU A 73 -6.25 -10.41 21.49
N PHE A 74 -6.91 -10.40 20.35
CA PHE A 74 -8.34 -10.07 20.28
C PHE A 74 -9.26 -11.30 20.13
N LYS A 75 -8.73 -12.47 19.76
CA LYS A 75 -9.49 -13.71 19.49
C LYS A 75 -10.64 -13.52 18.50
N ASN A 76 -10.58 -12.51 17.65
CA ASN A 76 -11.60 -12.15 16.68
C ASN A 76 -11.04 -12.18 15.27
N LYS A 77 -11.55 -13.09 14.43
CA LYS A 77 -11.08 -13.29 13.06
C LYS A 77 -11.27 -12.06 12.17
N LEU A 78 -12.37 -11.32 12.34
CA LEU A 78 -12.65 -10.14 11.53
C LEU A 78 -11.65 -9.01 11.84
N VAL A 79 -11.47 -8.73 13.13
CA VAL A 79 -10.46 -7.76 13.60
C VAL A 79 -9.07 -8.15 13.13
N SER A 80 -8.72 -9.44 13.24
CA SER A 80 -7.39 -9.92 12.84
C SER A 80 -7.14 -9.80 11.33
N ARG A 81 -8.16 -10.00 10.51
CA ARG A 81 -8.08 -9.78 9.06
C ARG A 81 -7.84 -8.31 8.72
N THR A 82 -8.57 -7.40 9.38
CA THR A 82 -8.40 -5.96 9.19
C THR A 82 -6.99 -5.51 9.59
N ILE A 83 -6.52 -5.90 10.78
CA ILE A 83 -5.17 -5.56 11.26
C ILE A 83 -4.10 -6.17 10.36
N SER A 84 -4.29 -7.39 9.87
CA SER A 84 -3.38 -8.02 8.91
C SER A 84 -3.21 -7.19 7.64
N ILE A 85 -4.30 -6.64 7.11
CA ILE A 85 -4.27 -5.77 5.93
C ILE A 85 -3.53 -4.47 6.26
N GLU A 86 -3.84 -3.83 7.38
CA GLU A 86 -3.20 -2.57 7.81
C GLU A 86 -1.68 -2.73 8.01
N VAL A 87 -1.25 -3.83 8.62
CA VAL A 87 0.18 -4.10 8.85
C VAL A 87 0.89 -4.52 7.56
N GLY A 88 0.22 -5.29 6.70
CA GLY A 88 0.78 -5.79 5.45
C GLY A 88 0.83 -4.74 4.32
N MET A 89 -0.15 -3.84 4.28
CA MET A 89 -0.24 -2.76 3.30
C MET A 89 0.41 -1.48 3.86
N GLN A 90 1.62 -1.22 3.43
CA GLN A 90 2.39 -0.05 3.85
C GLN A 90 1.99 1.21 3.07
N ASN A 91 2.14 2.40 3.67
CA ASN A 91 1.98 3.67 2.95
C ASN A 91 3.21 3.98 2.09
N SER A 92 3.35 3.25 1.01
CA SER A 92 4.50 3.37 0.11
C SER A 92 4.56 4.72 -0.60
N GLY A 93 3.42 5.37 -0.84
CA GLY A 93 3.38 6.74 -1.38
C GLY A 93 4.06 7.74 -0.45
N LEU A 94 3.77 7.68 0.85
CA LEU A 94 4.47 8.48 1.85
C LEU A 94 5.95 8.11 1.92
N GLY A 95 6.29 6.83 1.83
CA GLY A 95 7.68 6.35 1.79
C GLY A 95 8.47 6.96 0.64
N VAL A 96 7.87 7.06 -0.55
CA VAL A 96 8.48 7.73 -1.71
C VAL A 96 8.73 9.21 -1.44
N VAL A 97 7.72 9.93 -0.95
CA VAL A 97 7.85 11.38 -0.68
C VAL A 97 8.92 11.63 0.38
N LEU A 98 8.93 10.87 1.47
CA LEU A 98 9.93 11.02 2.52
C LEU A 98 11.35 10.70 2.00
N ALA A 99 11.49 9.67 1.16
CA ALA A 99 12.78 9.35 0.55
C ALA A 99 13.29 10.50 -0.33
N GLN A 100 12.43 11.06 -1.18
CA GLN A 100 12.82 12.18 -2.05
C GLN A 100 13.12 13.47 -1.29
N GLN A 101 12.47 13.73 -0.17
CA GLN A 101 12.68 14.95 0.60
C GLN A 101 13.91 14.89 1.52
N ASN A 102 14.29 13.71 1.99
CA ASN A 102 15.31 13.57 3.02
C ASN A 102 16.64 12.96 2.51
N PHE A 103 16.66 12.43 1.29
CA PHE A 103 17.86 11.82 0.71
C PHE A 103 18.19 12.48 -0.62
N THR A 104 19.46 12.79 -0.81
CA THR A 104 19.97 13.40 -2.06
C THR A 104 19.96 12.42 -3.23
N ASN A 105 20.04 11.11 -2.94
CA ASN A 105 19.99 10.08 -3.98
C ASN A 105 18.53 9.73 -4.29
N PRO A 106 18.01 10.08 -5.49
CA PRO A 106 16.62 9.79 -5.87
C PRO A 106 16.30 8.28 -5.90
N MET A 107 17.32 7.43 -6.02
CA MET A 107 17.18 5.98 -6.02
C MET A 107 16.67 5.41 -4.68
N THR A 108 16.79 6.16 -3.59
CA THR A 108 16.27 5.77 -2.26
C THR A 108 14.74 5.58 -2.25
N ALA A 109 14.02 6.18 -3.20
CA ALA A 109 12.57 6.03 -3.34
C ALA A 109 12.14 4.73 -4.05
N ILE A 110 13.05 4.05 -4.77
CA ILE A 110 12.74 2.84 -5.56
C ILE A 110 12.15 1.70 -4.71
N PRO A 111 12.72 1.33 -3.56
CA PRO A 111 12.14 0.29 -2.71
C PRO A 111 10.69 0.56 -2.33
N ALA A 112 10.36 1.81 -1.97
CA ALA A 112 9.00 2.20 -1.62
C ALA A 112 8.05 2.10 -2.83
N ALA A 113 8.49 2.49 -4.03
CA ALA A 113 7.70 2.38 -5.24
C ALA A 113 7.39 0.91 -5.61
N ILE A 114 8.39 0.02 -5.57
CA ILE A 114 8.21 -1.43 -5.81
C ILE A 114 7.33 -2.05 -4.73
N SER A 115 7.50 -1.65 -3.48
CA SER A 115 6.69 -2.05 -2.34
C SER A 115 5.20 -1.80 -2.59
N SER A 116 4.84 -0.66 -3.21
CA SER A 116 3.46 -0.32 -3.57
C SER A 116 2.80 -1.37 -4.46
N LEU A 117 3.52 -1.90 -5.45
CA LEU A 117 3.00 -2.95 -6.33
C LEU A 117 2.82 -4.27 -5.57
N ILE A 118 3.83 -4.66 -4.80
CA ILE A 118 3.84 -5.95 -4.09
C ILE A 118 2.70 -6.03 -3.08
N HIS A 119 2.55 -5.03 -2.20
CA HIS A 119 1.50 -5.08 -1.19
C HIS A 119 0.09 -4.95 -1.80
N SER A 120 -0.05 -4.27 -2.95
CA SER A 120 -1.32 -4.22 -3.67
C SER A 120 -1.72 -5.59 -4.22
N ILE A 121 -0.76 -6.35 -4.75
CA ILE A 121 -0.99 -7.74 -5.20
C ILE A 121 -1.35 -8.63 -4.00
N TYR A 122 -0.57 -8.58 -2.92
CA TYR A 122 -0.85 -9.36 -1.72
C TYR A 122 -2.22 -9.01 -1.12
N GLY A 123 -2.54 -7.73 -0.99
CA GLY A 123 -3.82 -7.27 -0.47
C GLY A 123 -4.99 -7.76 -1.32
N SER A 124 -4.87 -7.71 -2.64
CA SER A 124 -5.90 -8.19 -3.57
C SER A 124 -6.09 -9.70 -3.47
N VAL A 125 -5.01 -10.48 -3.44
CA VAL A 125 -5.07 -11.95 -3.27
C VAL A 125 -5.66 -12.30 -1.91
N TYR A 126 -5.23 -11.62 -0.85
CA TYR A 126 -5.74 -11.84 0.50
C TYR A 126 -7.24 -11.53 0.61
N ALA A 127 -7.67 -10.40 0.06
CA ALA A 127 -9.10 -10.03 0.02
C ALA A 127 -9.93 -11.06 -0.74
N TYR A 128 -9.43 -11.56 -1.86
CA TYR A 128 -10.09 -12.61 -2.63
C TYR A 128 -10.26 -13.93 -1.84
N ILE A 129 -9.20 -14.36 -1.13
CA ILE A 129 -9.23 -15.57 -0.31
C ILE A 129 -10.23 -15.44 0.85
N ILE A 130 -10.29 -14.27 1.48
CA ILE A 130 -11.20 -14.03 2.62
C ILE A 130 -12.67 -14.02 2.19
N ASN A 131 -12.96 -13.41 1.04
CA ASN A 131 -14.33 -13.25 0.56
C ASN A 131 -14.96 -14.55 -0.02
N ARG A 132 -14.14 -15.56 -0.27
CA ARG A 132 -14.62 -16.90 -0.70
C ARG A 132 -15.18 -17.76 0.43
N LYS A 133 -15.11 -17.33 1.68
CA LYS A 133 -15.63 -18.04 2.86
C LYS A 133 -16.78 -17.28 3.48
#